data_7026210f99082bf458ef8ec0985da2f0
#
_entry.id   7026210f99082bf458ef8ec0985da2f0
#
_cell.length_a   1.000
_cell.length_b   1.000
_cell.length_c   1.000
_cell.angle_alpha   90.00
_cell.angle_beta   90.00
_cell.angle_gamma   90.00
#
_symmetry.space_group_name_H-M   'P 1'
#
loop_
_entity.id
_entity.type
_entity.pdbx_description
1 polymer ?
#
loop_
_entity_poly.entity_id
_entity_poly.type
_entity_poly.pdbx_seq_one_letter_code
_entity_poly.pdbx_strand_id
1 'polypeptide(L)'
;MTLFSDRSLNKSNKAELRRIRQKSLCVGLSHGIKEEYDMQMINKEHFSPNNKLLPTKSLQIRSLTGSVRHIRDLTADIHAGMQQWNALHLQGITLLKNITQAKQNECYSQILQESCDKLEIICDALDNIVKNFAEIVHQIKITVSLEKNTEKLFTTWPSVKFGEIAESIYKAHLLEARTKRKILEDVAHYYTDSWKMLFLASWVHQPLLSESLRTSLESMLLETGHRYL
;
A
#
# COMPACT_ATOMS: atom_id res chain seq x y z
N MET A 1 -28.93 -11.85 -24.12
CA MET A 1 -29.72 -11.07 -23.15
C MET A 1 -29.43 -11.61 -21.75
N THR A 2 -28.51 -11.05 -21.01
CA THR A 2 -28.36 -11.15 -19.53
C THR A 2 -26.95 -10.62 -19.13
N LEU A 3 -26.76 -9.29 -19.14
CA LEU A 3 -25.54 -8.64 -18.62
C LEU A 3 -25.86 -7.36 -17.81
N PHE A 4 -27.05 -7.28 -17.20
CA PHE A 4 -27.49 -6.08 -16.45
C PHE A 4 -27.72 -6.33 -14.95
N SER A 5 -27.37 -7.51 -14.39
CA SER A 5 -27.73 -7.85 -13.00
C SER A 5 -26.69 -7.51 -11.94
N ASP A 6 -25.39 -7.43 -12.27
CA ASP A 6 -24.34 -7.39 -11.22
C ASP A 6 -24.06 -6.01 -10.61
N ARG A 7 -24.41 -4.91 -11.29
CA ARG A 7 -24.19 -3.56 -10.73
C ARG A 7 -25.24 -3.11 -9.72
N SER A 8 -26.44 -3.66 -9.79
CA SER A 8 -27.54 -3.32 -8.89
C SER A 8 -27.44 -4.06 -7.56
N LEU A 9 -27.00 -5.31 -7.60
CA LEU A 9 -26.75 -6.14 -6.41
C LEU A 9 -25.65 -5.56 -5.50
N ASN A 10 -24.59 -4.99 -6.07
CA ASN A 10 -23.50 -4.42 -5.29
C ASN A 10 -23.90 -3.12 -4.56
N LYS A 11 -24.77 -2.29 -5.13
CA LYS A 11 -25.29 -1.09 -4.46
C LYS A 11 -26.29 -1.42 -3.35
N SER A 12 -27.15 -2.43 -3.55
CA SER A 12 -28.12 -2.87 -2.56
C SER A 12 -27.42 -3.51 -1.34
N ASN A 13 -26.44 -4.37 -1.57
CA ASN A 13 -25.62 -4.96 -0.51
C ASN A 13 -24.80 -3.92 0.27
N LYS A 14 -24.28 -2.90 -0.39
CA LYS A 14 -23.55 -1.80 0.26
C LYS A 14 -24.48 -0.95 1.14
N ALA A 15 -25.73 -0.73 0.73
CA ALA A 15 -26.76 -0.02 1.51
C ALA A 15 -27.28 -0.88 2.69
N GLU A 16 -27.43 -2.17 2.50
CA GLU A 16 -27.82 -3.14 3.52
C GLU A 16 -26.74 -3.31 4.59
N LEU A 17 -25.48 -3.41 4.19
CA LEU A 17 -24.31 -3.40 5.10
C LEU A 17 -24.21 -2.11 5.89
N ARG A 18 -24.56 -0.96 5.29
CA ARG A 18 -24.63 0.32 6.01
C ARG A 18 -25.76 0.34 7.04
N ARG A 19 -26.93 -0.25 6.73
CA ARG A 19 -28.06 -0.37 7.68
C ARG A 19 -27.79 -1.37 8.80
N ILE A 20 -27.12 -2.48 8.50
CA ILE A 20 -26.68 -3.48 9.49
C ILE A 20 -25.60 -2.87 10.40
N ARG A 21 -24.65 -2.09 9.85
CA ARG A 21 -23.70 -1.28 10.61
C ARG A 21 -24.41 -0.34 11.61
N GLN A 22 -25.48 0.31 11.19
CA GLN A 22 -26.23 1.24 12.01
C GLN A 22 -26.99 0.57 13.18
N LYS A 23 -27.46 -0.67 12.99
CA LYS A 23 -28.23 -1.41 14.02
C LYS A 23 -27.35 -2.13 15.04
N SER A 24 -26.12 -2.54 14.68
CA SER A 24 -25.21 -3.27 15.56
C SER A 24 -24.48 -2.40 16.58
N LEU A 25 -24.46 -1.08 16.38
CA LEU A 25 -23.72 -0.12 17.21
C LEU A 25 -24.43 0.28 18.53
N CYS A 26 -25.64 -0.23 18.78
CA CYS A 26 -26.46 0.18 19.93
C CYS A 26 -26.45 -0.78 21.13
N VAL A 27 -25.58 -1.78 21.19
CA VAL A 27 -25.56 -2.73 22.36
C VAL A 27 -24.18 -2.76 22.99
N GLY A 28 -24.05 -2.10 24.03
CA GLY A 28 -23.48 -2.01 25.34
C GLY A 28 -22.10 -2.56 25.75
N LEU A 29 -21.47 -1.81 26.52
CA LEU A 29 -20.91 -1.97 27.88
C LEU A 29 -19.43 -1.58 28.09
N SER A 30 -19.29 -0.76 29.10
CA SER A 30 -18.15 -0.05 29.67
C SER A 30 -17.16 -0.95 30.45
N HIS A 31 -15.89 -0.64 30.49
CA HIS A 31 -15.02 -0.26 31.61
C HIS A 31 -13.56 -0.11 31.15
N GLY A 32 -12.94 0.94 31.66
CA GLY A 32 -11.69 1.47 31.22
C GLY A 32 -10.43 0.84 31.79
N ILE A 33 -9.33 1.16 31.15
CA ILE A 33 -8.01 1.37 31.78
C ILE A 33 -7.22 2.28 30.82
N LYS A 34 -6.74 3.41 31.37
CA LYS A 34 -5.73 4.27 30.78
C LYS A 34 -4.39 3.57 30.89
N GLU A 35 -3.76 3.27 29.78
CA GLU A 35 -2.32 3.14 29.72
C GLU A 35 -1.82 4.02 28.57
N GLU A 36 -1.04 4.98 29.00
CA GLU A 36 -0.31 5.96 28.21
C GLU A 36 0.86 5.21 27.53
N TYR A 37 0.65 4.77 26.30
CA TYR A 37 1.76 4.26 25.49
C TYR A 37 2.50 5.43 24.87
N ASP A 38 3.64 5.71 25.48
CA ASP A 38 4.66 6.64 24.99
C ASP A 38 5.18 6.16 23.63
N MET A 39 4.63 6.73 22.56
CA MET A 39 5.02 6.42 21.19
C MET A 39 6.19 7.32 20.78
N GLN A 40 7.28 7.24 21.54
CA GLN A 40 8.60 7.71 21.14
C GLN A 40 9.34 6.54 20.50
N MET A 41 9.14 6.28 19.26
CA MET A 41 10.08 5.54 18.38
C MET A 41 9.59 5.60 16.92
N ILE A 42 9.39 6.78 16.40
CA ILE A 42 9.60 6.97 14.97
C ILE A 42 10.69 8.02 14.86
N ASN A 43 11.93 7.54 14.90
CA ASN A 43 13.08 8.35 14.56
C ASN A 43 12.86 8.94 13.17
N LYS A 44 12.68 10.26 13.15
CA LYS A 44 12.97 11.08 11.98
C LYS A 44 14.44 10.93 11.68
N GLU A 45 14.84 9.98 10.88
CA GLU A 45 16.11 10.07 10.20
C GLU A 45 16.00 11.22 9.20
N HIS A 46 16.50 12.34 9.65
CA HIS A 46 16.80 13.52 8.87
C HIS A 46 17.90 13.14 7.87
N PHE A 47 17.49 12.76 6.67
CA PHE A 47 18.42 12.56 5.57
C PHE A 47 18.91 13.92 5.11
N SER A 48 20.08 14.34 5.66
CA SER A 48 20.80 15.52 5.21
C SER A 48 21.62 15.15 3.97
N PRO A 49 21.45 15.82 2.83
CA PRO A 49 22.26 15.55 1.65
C PRO A 49 23.65 16.18 1.84
N ASN A 50 24.62 15.41 2.32
CA ASN A 50 26.02 15.81 2.25
C ASN A 50 26.52 15.67 0.82
N ASN A 51 26.43 16.75 0.06
CA ASN A 51 27.13 16.95 -1.20
C ASN A 51 28.64 17.04 -0.95
N LYS A 52 29.37 15.93 -1.11
CA LYS A 52 30.79 15.97 -1.48
C LYS A 52 30.89 15.52 -2.93
N LEU A 53 31.05 16.50 -3.80
CA LEU A 53 31.42 16.34 -5.20
C LEU A 53 32.78 15.65 -5.32
N LEU A 54 32.77 14.37 -5.67
CA LEU A 54 33.88 13.69 -6.31
C LEU A 54 33.74 13.86 -7.82
N PRO A 55 34.83 14.05 -8.59
CA PRO A 55 34.75 14.26 -10.02
C PRO A 55 34.24 13.02 -10.71
N THR A 56 32.99 13.01 -11.00
CA THR A 56 32.32 11.96 -11.76
C THR A 56 32.80 12.06 -13.21
N LYS A 57 33.51 11.04 -13.69
CA LYS A 57 33.53 10.75 -15.12
C LYS A 57 32.06 10.73 -15.55
N SER A 58 31.65 11.69 -16.37
CA SER A 58 30.35 11.72 -16.99
C SER A 58 30.22 10.45 -17.81
N LEU A 59 29.62 9.40 -17.21
CA LEU A 59 29.03 8.32 -17.97
C LEU A 59 28.01 9.01 -18.86
N GLN A 60 28.34 9.16 -20.17
CA GLN A 60 27.41 9.59 -21.18
C GLN A 60 26.15 8.78 -20.97
N ILE A 61 25.10 9.45 -20.50
CA ILE A 61 23.77 8.88 -20.46
C ILE A 61 23.43 8.65 -21.94
N ARG A 62 23.76 7.44 -22.44
CA ARG A 62 23.24 6.99 -23.73
C ARG A 62 21.75 7.19 -23.64
N SER A 63 21.18 7.92 -24.59
CA SER A 63 19.73 8.08 -24.68
C SER A 63 19.13 6.67 -24.74
N LEU A 64 18.64 6.18 -23.59
CA LEU A 64 17.99 4.90 -23.53
C LEU A 64 16.77 4.96 -24.43
N THR A 65 16.66 4.02 -25.38
CA THR A 65 15.55 3.93 -26.33
C THR A 65 14.95 2.54 -26.26
N GLY A 66 13.67 2.42 -26.61
CA GLY A 66 13.00 1.13 -26.67
C GLY A 66 12.74 0.52 -25.30
N SER A 67 12.89 -0.80 -25.20
CA SER A 67 12.52 -1.60 -24.04
C SER A 67 13.30 -1.24 -22.75
N VAL A 68 14.56 -0.86 -22.91
CA VAL A 68 15.40 -0.45 -21.76
C VAL A 68 14.84 0.80 -21.08
N ARG A 69 14.49 1.81 -21.89
CA ARG A 69 13.85 3.02 -21.37
C ARG A 69 12.51 2.70 -20.72
N HIS A 70 11.69 1.90 -21.38
CA HIS A 70 10.37 1.54 -20.88
C HIS A 70 10.44 0.84 -19.52
N ILE A 71 11.31 -0.18 -19.34
CA ILE A 71 11.50 -0.86 -18.05
C ILE A 71 12.05 0.10 -16.98
N ARG A 72 12.93 1.02 -17.37
CA ARG A 72 13.42 2.06 -16.46
C ARG A 72 12.29 2.93 -15.93
N ASP A 73 11.45 3.43 -16.84
CA ASP A 73 10.31 4.30 -16.50
C ASP A 73 9.30 3.53 -15.61
N LEU A 74 8.96 2.27 -15.95
CA LEU A 74 8.09 1.41 -15.13
C LEU A 74 8.67 1.13 -13.74
N THR A 75 10.00 1.03 -13.61
CA THR A 75 10.66 0.89 -12.30
C THR A 75 10.48 2.14 -11.44
N ALA A 76 10.57 3.33 -12.05
CA ALA A 76 10.29 4.59 -11.36
C ALA A 76 8.82 4.68 -10.91
N ASP A 77 7.89 4.19 -11.74
CA ASP A 77 6.46 4.17 -11.42
C ASP A 77 6.16 3.24 -10.23
N ILE A 78 6.81 2.07 -10.16
CA ILE A 78 6.71 1.20 -8.97
C ILE A 78 7.19 1.94 -7.72
N HIS A 79 8.34 2.60 -7.79
CA HIS A 79 8.88 3.36 -6.65
C HIS A 79 7.94 4.48 -6.22
N ALA A 80 7.40 5.26 -7.16
CA ALA A 80 6.42 6.32 -6.88
C ALA A 80 5.15 5.75 -6.24
N GLY A 81 4.65 4.62 -6.74
CA GLY A 81 3.50 3.91 -6.16
C GLY A 81 3.75 3.45 -4.73
N MET A 82 4.94 2.93 -4.42
CA MET A 82 5.31 2.55 -3.05
C MET A 82 5.41 3.76 -2.11
N GLN A 83 5.90 4.91 -2.58
CA GLN A 83 5.91 6.14 -1.79
C GLN A 83 4.49 6.63 -1.49
N GLN A 84 3.61 6.60 -2.50
CA GLN A 84 2.20 6.95 -2.33
C GLN A 84 1.50 5.99 -1.36
N TRP A 85 1.77 4.68 -1.46
CA TRP A 85 1.29 3.68 -0.52
C TRP A 85 1.67 4.02 0.92
N ASN A 86 2.94 4.34 1.17
CA ASN A 86 3.43 4.69 2.50
C ASN A 86 2.74 5.96 3.05
N ALA A 87 2.52 6.97 2.23
CA ALA A 87 1.80 8.17 2.64
C ALA A 87 0.35 7.87 3.06
N LEU A 88 -0.37 7.07 2.29
CA LEU A 88 -1.74 6.63 2.59
C LEU A 88 -1.78 5.72 3.83
N HIS A 89 -0.80 4.84 3.98
CA HIS A 89 -0.66 3.98 5.14
C HIS A 89 -0.54 4.81 6.43
N LEU A 90 0.31 5.83 6.47
CA LEU A 90 0.46 6.72 7.63
C LEU A 90 -0.83 7.49 7.96
N GLN A 91 -1.54 7.97 6.94
CA GLN A 91 -2.85 8.61 7.14
C GLN A 91 -3.86 7.64 7.74
N GLY A 92 -3.87 6.39 7.25
CA GLY A 92 -4.74 5.33 7.77
C GLY A 92 -4.47 4.97 9.23
N ILE A 93 -3.22 5.00 9.70
CA ILE A 93 -2.87 4.80 11.11
C ILE A 93 -3.61 5.82 12.00
N THR A 94 -3.56 7.10 11.62
CA THR A 94 -4.21 8.16 12.40
C THR A 94 -5.73 7.96 12.47
N LEU A 95 -6.36 7.64 11.35
CA LEU A 95 -7.81 7.38 11.31
C LEU A 95 -8.19 6.15 12.11
N LEU A 96 -7.44 5.06 11.97
CA LEU A 96 -7.69 3.83 12.71
C LEU A 96 -7.54 4.03 14.23
N LYS A 97 -6.54 4.82 14.65
CA LYS A 97 -6.36 5.23 16.04
C LYS A 97 -7.60 5.98 16.56
N ASN A 98 -8.11 6.94 15.81
CA ASN A 98 -9.31 7.68 16.17
C ASN A 98 -10.53 6.75 16.29
N ILE A 99 -10.70 5.81 15.36
CA ILE A 99 -11.78 4.83 15.38
C ILE A 99 -11.70 3.95 16.62
N THR A 100 -10.49 3.43 16.94
CA THR A 100 -10.29 2.51 18.07
C THR A 100 -10.37 3.21 19.43
N GLN A 101 -10.12 4.51 19.49
CA GLN A 101 -10.21 5.34 20.71
C GLN A 101 -11.61 5.94 20.92
N ALA A 102 -12.48 5.95 19.91
CA ALA A 102 -13.82 6.46 20.03
C ALA A 102 -14.57 5.74 21.16
N LYS A 103 -15.10 6.51 22.12
CA LYS A 103 -15.88 5.98 23.25
C LYS A 103 -17.16 5.33 22.73
N GLN A 104 -17.37 4.09 23.11
CA GLN A 104 -18.49 3.27 22.64
C GLN A 104 -19.79 3.52 23.38
N ASN A 105 -19.80 4.35 24.41
CA ASN A 105 -20.95 4.56 25.31
C ASN A 105 -21.97 5.55 24.77
N GLU A 106 -21.72 6.21 23.67
CA GLU A 106 -22.66 7.11 23.04
C GLU A 106 -23.11 6.49 21.72
N CYS A 107 -24.41 6.36 21.59
CA CYS A 107 -25.11 5.98 20.39
C CYS A 107 -24.42 6.60 19.17
N TYR A 108 -23.87 5.73 18.28
CA TYR A 108 -23.31 6.05 16.97
C TYR A 108 -22.80 7.51 16.82
N SER A 109 -21.54 7.73 17.18
CA SER A 109 -20.93 9.05 17.02
C SER A 109 -20.76 9.36 15.53
N GLN A 110 -21.27 10.50 15.08
CA GLN A 110 -21.02 10.99 13.72
C GLN A 110 -19.52 11.03 13.39
N ILE A 111 -18.68 11.32 14.37
CA ILE A 111 -17.22 11.32 14.26
C ILE A 111 -16.67 9.94 13.89
N LEU A 112 -17.27 8.87 14.43
CA LEU A 112 -16.86 7.49 14.09
C LEU A 112 -17.20 7.19 12.64
N GLN A 113 -18.40 7.56 12.18
CA GLN A 113 -18.80 7.36 10.78
C GLN A 113 -17.87 8.12 9.82
N GLU A 114 -17.60 9.40 10.09
CA GLU A 114 -16.69 10.20 9.27
C GLU A 114 -15.28 9.61 9.20
N SER A 115 -14.80 9.05 10.32
CA SER A 115 -13.48 8.39 10.36
C SER A 115 -13.46 7.09 9.56
N CYS A 116 -14.53 6.31 9.60
CA CYS A 116 -14.68 5.09 8.78
C CYS A 116 -14.80 5.43 7.29
N ASP A 117 -15.57 6.47 6.93
CA ASP A 117 -15.71 6.91 5.54
C ASP A 117 -14.37 7.42 4.98
N LYS A 118 -13.60 8.17 5.76
CA LYS A 118 -12.23 8.59 5.37
C LYS A 118 -11.28 7.40 5.23
N LEU A 119 -11.38 6.41 6.12
CA LEU A 119 -10.57 5.19 6.03
C LEU A 119 -10.95 4.35 4.79
N GLU A 120 -12.24 4.33 4.40
CA GLU A 120 -12.71 3.70 3.16
C GLU A 120 -12.05 4.34 1.93
N ILE A 121 -11.99 5.68 1.89
CA ILE A 121 -11.31 6.43 0.80
C ILE A 121 -9.83 6.04 0.70
N ILE A 122 -9.15 5.89 1.85
CA ILE A 122 -7.76 5.42 1.86
C ILE A 122 -7.64 4.00 1.31
N CYS A 123 -8.51 3.08 1.73
CA CYS A 123 -8.51 1.71 1.21
C CYS A 123 -8.77 1.69 -0.31
N ASP A 124 -9.69 2.51 -0.82
CA ASP A 124 -9.95 2.64 -2.26
C ASP A 124 -8.72 3.16 -3.01
N ALA A 125 -8.00 4.12 -2.44
CA ALA A 125 -6.76 4.63 -3.01
C ALA A 125 -5.64 3.58 -3.00
N LEU A 126 -5.50 2.78 -1.94
CA LEU A 126 -4.56 1.66 -1.88
C LEU A 126 -4.89 0.58 -2.92
N ASP A 127 -6.18 0.24 -3.11
CA ASP A 127 -6.63 -0.69 -4.14
C ASP A 127 -6.30 -0.20 -5.56
N ASN A 128 -6.35 1.12 -5.79
CA ASN A 128 -5.96 1.71 -7.07
C ASN A 128 -4.45 1.61 -7.32
N ILE A 129 -3.61 1.79 -6.27
CA ILE A 129 -2.15 1.56 -6.40
C ILE A 129 -1.88 0.09 -6.76
N VAL A 130 -2.59 -0.86 -6.15
CA VAL A 130 -2.44 -2.29 -6.48
C VAL A 130 -2.83 -2.57 -7.93
N LYS A 131 -3.89 -1.94 -8.46
CA LYS A 131 -4.27 -2.06 -9.88
C LYS A 131 -3.17 -1.52 -10.80
N ASN A 132 -2.57 -0.38 -10.43
CA ASN A 132 -1.45 0.18 -11.19
C ASN A 132 -0.24 -0.76 -11.18
N PHE A 133 0.08 -1.39 -10.04
CA PHE A 133 1.15 -2.39 -10.00
C PHE A 133 0.85 -3.60 -10.88
N ALA A 134 -0.40 -4.08 -10.93
CA ALA A 134 -0.78 -5.16 -11.83
C ALA A 134 -0.54 -4.80 -13.31
N GLU A 135 -0.88 -3.57 -13.70
CA GLU A 135 -0.65 -3.06 -15.04
C GLU A 135 0.85 -2.95 -15.37
N ILE A 136 1.64 -2.43 -14.44
CA ILE A 136 3.10 -2.34 -14.59
C ILE A 136 3.72 -3.74 -14.77
N VAL A 137 3.31 -4.71 -13.96
CA VAL A 137 3.77 -6.11 -14.10
C VAL A 137 3.44 -6.66 -15.48
N HIS A 138 2.22 -6.40 -15.97
CA HIS A 138 1.80 -6.83 -17.30
C HIS A 138 2.69 -6.21 -18.38
N GLN A 139 2.93 -4.91 -18.33
CA GLN A 139 3.75 -4.17 -19.29
C GLN A 139 5.21 -4.65 -19.27
N ILE A 140 5.81 -4.88 -18.09
CA ILE A 140 7.16 -5.43 -17.98
C ILE A 140 7.24 -6.81 -18.62
N LYS A 141 6.27 -7.70 -18.34
CA LYS A 141 6.24 -9.06 -18.92
C LYS A 141 6.12 -9.04 -20.44
N ILE A 142 5.27 -8.17 -21.00
CA ILE A 142 5.15 -7.99 -22.45
C ILE A 142 6.48 -7.49 -23.01
N THR A 143 7.06 -6.44 -22.43
CA THR A 143 8.33 -5.87 -22.90
C THR A 143 9.44 -6.92 -22.92
N VAL A 144 9.56 -7.71 -21.85
CA VAL A 144 10.53 -8.80 -21.76
C VAL A 144 10.26 -9.89 -22.80
N SER A 145 9.00 -10.22 -23.08
CA SER A 145 8.64 -11.25 -24.07
C SER A 145 8.91 -10.84 -25.52
N LEU A 146 8.94 -9.55 -25.81
CA LEU A 146 9.25 -9.01 -27.13
C LEU A 146 10.76 -8.93 -27.41
N GLU A 147 11.59 -8.98 -26.36
CA GLU A 147 13.04 -9.02 -26.51
C GLU A 147 13.49 -10.40 -27.02
N LYS A 148 14.00 -10.43 -28.24
CA LYS A 148 14.48 -11.67 -28.89
C LYS A 148 15.78 -12.21 -28.29
N ASN A 149 16.54 -11.35 -27.60
CA ASN A 149 17.81 -11.71 -26.97
C ASN A 149 17.59 -11.87 -25.48
N THR A 150 17.94 -13.04 -24.97
CA THR A 150 18.03 -13.33 -23.52
C THR A 150 19.18 -12.58 -22.84
N GLU A 151 19.81 -11.64 -23.54
CA GLU A 151 20.91 -10.84 -23.04
C GLU A 151 20.42 -9.82 -22.01
N LYS A 152 21.35 -9.38 -21.19
CA LYS A 152 21.11 -8.40 -20.13
C LYS A 152 20.64 -7.07 -20.73
N LEU A 153 19.46 -6.62 -20.34
CA LEU A 153 18.95 -5.30 -20.76
C LEU A 153 19.73 -4.15 -20.10
N PHE A 154 20.24 -4.38 -18.91
CA PHE A 154 21.07 -3.44 -18.14
C PHE A 154 22.44 -4.04 -17.83
N THR A 155 23.02 -3.70 -16.67
CA THR A 155 24.40 -4.02 -16.35
C THR A 155 24.58 -5.49 -15.95
N THR A 156 23.75 -6.02 -15.06
CA THR A 156 23.98 -7.33 -14.44
C THR A 156 22.79 -8.29 -14.56
N TRP A 157 21.55 -7.76 -14.56
CA TRP A 157 20.35 -8.58 -14.45
C TRP A 157 19.83 -9.09 -15.80
N PRO A 158 19.37 -10.35 -15.84
CA PRO A 158 18.57 -10.82 -16.96
C PRO A 158 17.22 -10.11 -16.97
N SER A 159 16.65 -9.89 -18.16
CA SER A 159 15.38 -9.16 -18.35
C SER A 159 14.21 -9.74 -17.55
N VAL A 160 14.15 -11.06 -17.40
CA VAL A 160 13.08 -11.77 -16.66
C VAL A 160 13.02 -11.37 -15.20
N LYS A 161 14.15 -11.05 -14.57
CA LYS A 161 14.23 -10.70 -13.15
C LYS A 161 13.42 -9.45 -12.79
N PHE A 162 13.31 -8.49 -13.72
CA PHE A 162 12.47 -7.30 -13.51
C PHE A 162 11.00 -7.66 -13.34
N GLY A 163 10.49 -8.59 -14.14
CA GLY A 163 9.13 -9.09 -14.05
C GLY A 163 8.87 -9.86 -12.76
N GLU A 164 9.83 -10.68 -12.31
CA GLU A 164 9.72 -11.46 -11.05
C GLU A 164 9.63 -10.54 -9.82
N ILE A 165 10.49 -9.51 -9.76
CA ILE A 165 10.48 -8.55 -8.64
C ILE A 165 9.19 -7.71 -8.66
N ALA A 166 8.79 -7.18 -9.81
CA ALA A 166 7.56 -6.42 -9.94
C ALA A 166 6.34 -7.26 -9.53
N GLU A 167 6.28 -8.54 -9.94
CA GLU A 167 5.21 -9.45 -9.55
C GLU A 167 5.20 -9.73 -8.04
N SER A 168 6.36 -9.87 -7.42
CA SER A 168 6.48 -10.07 -5.97
C SER A 168 5.97 -8.86 -5.20
N ILE A 169 6.33 -7.64 -5.64
CA ILE A 169 5.83 -6.39 -5.08
C ILE A 169 4.30 -6.30 -5.22
N TYR A 170 3.77 -6.56 -6.42
CA TYR A 170 2.34 -6.56 -6.67
C TYR A 170 1.59 -7.53 -5.76
N LYS A 171 2.02 -8.80 -5.70
CA LYS A 171 1.35 -9.84 -4.89
C LYS A 171 1.31 -9.49 -3.41
N ALA A 172 2.41 -8.98 -2.86
CA ALA A 172 2.48 -8.58 -1.46
C ALA A 172 1.53 -7.41 -1.16
N HIS A 173 1.53 -6.36 -1.98
CA HIS A 173 0.63 -5.22 -1.81
C HIS A 173 -0.84 -5.59 -2.02
N LEU A 174 -1.15 -6.52 -2.92
CA LEU A 174 -2.51 -7.05 -3.11
C LEU A 174 -3.03 -7.73 -1.84
N LEU A 175 -2.22 -8.57 -1.22
CA LEU A 175 -2.59 -9.25 0.02
C LEU A 175 -2.72 -8.26 1.18
N GLU A 176 -1.80 -7.30 1.29
CA GLU A 176 -1.84 -6.27 2.32
C GLU A 176 -3.07 -5.36 2.15
N ALA A 177 -3.43 -4.97 0.92
CA ALA A 177 -4.65 -4.19 0.65
C ALA A 177 -5.91 -4.95 1.11
N ARG A 178 -5.98 -6.25 0.83
CA ARG A 178 -7.09 -7.11 1.28
C ARG A 178 -7.17 -7.16 2.81
N THR A 179 -6.03 -7.27 3.50
CA THR A 179 -5.97 -7.24 4.97
C THR A 179 -6.48 -5.90 5.50
N LYS A 180 -6.05 -4.77 4.92
CA LYS A 180 -6.53 -3.45 5.31
C LYS A 180 -8.02 -3.26 5.06
N ARG A 181 -8.54 -3.78 3.95
CA ARG A 181 -9.99 -3.79 3.65
C ARG A 181 -10.76 -4.60 4.69
N LYS A 182 -10.23 -5.75 5.10
CA LYS A 182 -10.86 -6.56 6.15
C LYS A 182 -10.86 -5.85 7.51
N ILE A 183 -9.77 -5.16 7.86
CA ILE A 183 -9.73 -4.33 9.05
C ILE A 183 -10.80 -3.22 9.01
N LEU A 184 -10.97 -2.53 7.88
CA LEU A 184 -12.02 -1.53 7.69
C LEU A 184 -13.42 -2.11 7.91
N GLU A 185 -13.69 -3.32 7.38
CA GLU A 185 -14.98 -4.00 7.54
C GLU A 185 -15.27 -4.36 9.00
N ASP A 186 -14.25 -4.78 9.74
CA ASP A 186 -14.39 -5.37 11.07
C ASP A 186 -14.21 -4.34 12.21
N VAL A 187 -13.44 -3.27 12.01
CA VAL A 187 -13.03 -2.35 13.08
C VAL A 187 -14.20 -1.69 13.80
N ALA A 188 -15.31 -1.45 13.12
CA ALA A 188 -16.52 -0.88 13.70
C ALA A 188 -17.40 -1.89 14.45
N HIS A 189 -17.11 -3.19 14.36
CA HIS A 189 -17.93 -4.27 14.92
C HIS A 189 -17.30 -4.95 16.13
N TYR A 190 -15.98 -4.94 16.25
CA TYR A 190 -15.26 -5.61 17.32
C TYR A 190 -14.72 -4.61 18.34
N TYR A 191 -15.31 -4.60 19.55
CA TYR A 191 -15.10 -3.56 20.55
C TYR A 191 -14.14 -3.94 21.67
N THR A 192 -13.72 -5.20 21.77
CA THR A 192 -12.79 -5.60 22.82
C THR A 192 -11.40 -5.01 22.56
N ASP A 193 -10.68 -4.66 23.63
CA ASP A 193 -9.35 -4.06 23.52
C ASP A 193 -8.37 -4.96 22.76
N SER A 194 -8.51 -6.27 22.90
CA SER A 194 -7.71 -7.25 22.16
C SER A 194 -7.90 -7.11 20.63
N TRP A 195 -9.14 -6.94 20.16
CA TRP A 195 -9.41 -6.73 18.73
C TRP A 195 -8.92 -5.37 18.23
N LYS A 196 -9.12 -4.31 19.01
CA LYS A 196 -8.60 -2.97 18.70
C LYS A 196 -7.08 -3.00 18.54
N MET A 197 -6.37 -3.63 19.49
CA MET A 197 -4.92 -3.78 19.43
C MET A 197 -4.48 -4.61 18.23
N LEU A 198 -5.19 -5.70 17.91
CA LEU A 198 -4.90 -6.53 16.74
C LEU A 198 -5.03 -5.75 15.43
N PHE A 199 -6.13 -5.01 15.25
CA PHE A 199 -6.35 -4.22 14.05
C PHE A 199 -5.31 -3.12 13.89
N LEU A 200 -5.00 -2.40 14.98
CA LEU A 200 -4.00 -1.35 14.96
C LEU A 200 -2.60 -1.92 14.68
N ALA A 201 -2.21 -2.99 15.36
CA ALA A 201 -0.92 -3.65 15.14
C ALA A 201 -0.80 -4.20 13.70
N SER A 202 -1.83 -4.87 13.20
CA SER A 202 -1.84 -5.38 11.82
C SER A 202 -1.74 -4.26 10.78
N TRP A 203 -2.41 -3.14 11.01
CA TRP A 203 -2.30 -1.99 10.12
C TRP A 203 -0.90 -1.38 10.16
N VAL A 204 -0.36 -1.11 11.36
CA VAL A 204 0.93 -0.43 11.56
C VAL A 204 2.10 -1.25 11.01
N HIS A 205 2.13 -2.55 11.30
CA HIS A 205 3.29 -3.39 10.97
C HIS A 205 3.28 -3.93 9.54
N GLN A 206 2.17 -3.85 8.83
CA GLN A 206 2.05 -4.34 7.45
C GLN A 206 2.73 -5.72 7.27
N PRO A 207 2.25 -6.78 7.94
CA PRO A 207 2.98 -8.03 8.09
C PRO A 207 3.28 -8.76 6.77
N LEU A 208 2.59 -8.40 5.69
CA LEU A 208 2.76 -8.99 4.37
C LEU A 208 3.76 -8.23 3.49
N LEU A 209 4.23 -7.05 3.92
CA LEU A 209 5.26 -6.27 3.24
C LEU A 209 6.60 -6.48 3.93
N SER A 210 7.38 -7.46 3.44
CA SER A 210 8.70 -7.76 3.99
C SER A 210 9.74 -6.72 3.58
N GLU A 211 10.75 -6.51 4.42
CA GLU A 211 11.90 -5.64 4.10
C GLU A 211 12.67 -6.11 2.85
N SER A 212 12.61 -7.41 2.54
CA SER A 212 13.22 -7.94 1.31
C SER A 212 12.62 -7.36 0.03
N LEU A 213 11.33 -7.00 0.03
CA LEU A 213 10.69 -6.34 -1.13
C LEU A 213 11.28 -4.95 -1.37
N ARG A 214 11.50 -4.21 -0.28
CA ARG A 214 12.14 -2.90 -0.33
C ARG A 214 13.57 -3.00 -0.87
N THR A 215 14.35 -3.93 -0.34
CA THR A 215 15.72 -4.20 -0.82
C THR A 215 15.73 -4.61 -2.29
N SER A 216 14.77 -5.42 -2.74
CA SER A 216 14.63 -5.82 -4.13
C SER A 216 14.32 -4.64 -5.05
N LEU A 217 13.44 -3.72 -4.62
CA LEU A 217 13.16 -2.49 -5.36
C LEU A 217 14.38 -1.57 -5.43
N GLU A 218 15.10 -1.37 -4.32
CA GLU A 218 16.34 -0.57 -4.32
C GLU A 218 17.38 -1.16 -5.28
N SER A 219 17.54 -2.49 -5.29
CA SER A 219 18.42 -3.17 -6.24
C SER A 219 17.97 -2.97 -7.69
N MET A 220 16.64 -2.97 -7.94
CA MET A 220 16.07 -2.71 -9.26
C MET A 220 16.31 -1.26 -9.71
N LEU A 221 16.22 -0.28 -8.79
CA LEU A 221 16.52 1.14 -9.05
C LEU A 221 18.00 1.37 -9.34
N LEU A 222 18.90 0.66 -8.63
CA LEU A 222 20.34 0.69 -8.91
C LEU A 222 20.65 0.12 -10.30
N GLU A 223 20.08 -1.05 -10.63
CA GLU A 223 20.29 -1.70 -11.92
C GLU A 223 19.80 -0.86 -13.10
N THR A 224 18.67 -0.15 -12.94
CA THR A 224 18.11 0.74 -13.96
C THR A 224 18.75 2.13 -14.01
N GLY A 225 19.72 2.41 -13.12
CA GLY A 225 20.44 3.69 -13.09
C GLY A 225 19.63 4.88 -12.54
N HIS A 226 18.59 4.62 -11.74
CA HIS A 226 17.89 5.66 -10.99
C HIS A 226 18.63 6.06 -9.70
N ARG A 227 19.49 5.19 -9.20
CA ARG A 227 20.37 5.43 -8.06
C ARG A 227 21.81 5.08 -8.44
N TYR A 228 22.75 5.71 -7.75
CA TYR A 228 24.20 5.45 -7.85
C TYR A 228 24.69 4.91 -6.52
N LEU A 229 25.66 4.00 -6.58
CA LEU A 229 26.36 3.48 -5.40
C LEU A 229 27.27 4.55 -4.82
#